data_68fc1fdafc1f199d666fb5afd22b97a2
#
_entry.id   68fc1fdafc1f199d666fb5afd22b97a2
#
_cell.length_a   1.000
_cell.length_b   1.000
_cell.length_c   1.000
_cell.angle_alpha   90.00
_cell.angle_beta   90.00
_cell.angle_gamma   90.00
#
_symmetry.space_group_name_H-M   'P 1'
#
loop_
_entity.id
_entity.type
_entity.pdbx_description
1 polymer ?
#
loop_
_entity_poly.entity_id
_entity_poly.type
_entity_poly.pdbx_seq_one_letter_code
_entity_poly.pdbx_strand_id
1 'polypeptide(L)'
;MQENFSLKPFNTFGVEAKAKYFVEVNTVEELIKTLKHAHIQTLPLLFLGGGSNILFTKDFEGLAIQLNLKGISEEFLNENQVLVTTKAGENWHEFVMFCLNKNYGGLENLSLIPGNVGTSPMQNIGAYGTEIKDHFVNCKVLNLKTLEVENFDLEKCRFGYRDSIFKQEGKNQYVILEVSFKLTTQNHTIKTEYGAIKSELENLGIINPTIQDVSKAVINIRQSKLPDPKKIGNAGSFFKNPTISLAQFEDLKLKFDNIQGYPNGNFVKVPAGWLIEQCGWKGKQIGNVASHQLQSLVIINATGNATGKEIFDFSTLIIDSVKEKFGIELEREVNIL
;
A
#
# COMPACT_ATOMS: atom_id res chain seq x y z
N MET A 1 25.47 12.24 -2.09
CA MET A 1 25.13 11.12 -2.96
C MET A 1 26.11 10.00 -2.68
N GLN A 2 25.64 8.76 -2.53
CA GLN A 2 26.44 7.57 -2.21
C GLN A 2 26.39 6.62 -3.40
N GLU A 3 27.48 5.89 -3.68
CA GLU A 3 27.58 4.94 -4.80
C GLU A 3 27.47 3.49 -4.32
N ASN A 4 26.93 2.60 -5.15
CA ASN A 4 26.79 1.17 -4.86
C ASN A 4 26.10 0.89 -3.51
N PHE A 5 25.06 1.67 -3.22
CA PHE A 5 24.41 1.72 -1.93
C PHE A 5 23.41 0.57 -1.75
N SER A 6 23.48 -0.15 -0.61
CA SER A 6 22.51 -1.22 -0.31
C SER A 6 21.10 -0.67 -0.05
N LEU A 7 20.13 -1.19 -0.78
CA LEU A 7 18.70 -0.91 -0.63
C LEU A 7 17.99 -1.92 0.30
N LYS A 8 18.72 -2.84 0.92
CA LYS A 8 18.15 -3.82 1.86
C LYS A 8 17.37 -3.18 3.01
N PRO A 9 17.85 -2.09 3.67
CA PRO A 9 17.10 -1.41 4.72
C PRO A 9 15.88 -0.61 4.19
N PHE A 10 15.78 -0.42 2.88
CA PHE A 10 14.77 0.41 2.20
C PHE A 10 13.71 -0.41 1.46
N ASN A 11 13.62 -1.71 1.73
CA ASN A 11 12.52 -2.55 1.28
C ASN A 11 12.10 -3.52 2.38
N THR A 12 10.80 -3.68 2.56
CA THR A 12 10.25 -4.47 3.67
C THR A 12 10.36 -5.99 3.47
N PHE A 13 10.73 -6.48 2.28
CA PHE A 13 11.15 -7.87 2.09
C PHE A 13 12.50 -8.18 2.70
N GLY A 14 13.33 -7.14 2.95
CA GLY A 14 14.70 -7.31 3.42
C GLY A 14 15.60 -8.01 2.40
N VAL A 15 15.28 -7.94 1.11
CA VAL A 15 16.12 -8.50 0.04
C VAL A 15 17.29 -7.58 -0.26
N GLU A 16 18.43 -8.18 -0.56
CA GLU A 16 19.61 -7.42 -0.97
C GLU A 16 19.47 -6.97 -2.42
N ALA A 17 19.67 -5.69 -2.63
CA ALA A 17 19.82 -5.06 -3.93
C ALA A 17 20.62 -3.76 -3.72
N LYS A 18 21.36 -3.33 -4.73
CA LYS A 18 22.13 -2.07 -4.67
C LYS A 18 21.55 -1.06 -5.65
N ALA A 19 21.58 0.21 -5.28
CA ALA A 19 21.42 1.31 -6.23
C ALA A 19 22.79 1.80 -6.67
N LYS A 20 22.93 2.12 -7.95
CA LYS A 20 24.15 2.73 -8.47
C LYS A 20 24.49 4.01 -7.73
N TYR A 21 23.44 4.84 -7.48
CA TYR A 21 23.53 6.04 -6.68
C TYR A 21 22.34 6.10 -5.70
N PHE A 22 22.59 6.66 -4.53
CA PHE A 22 21.57 6.91 -3.50
C PHE A 22 21.72 8.29 -2.91
N VAL A 23 20.58 8.92 -2.63
CA VAL A 23 20.50 10.18 -1.89
C VAL A 23 19.22 10.23 -1.05
N GLU A 24 19.32 10.75 0.15
CA GLU A 24 18.18 11.16 0.97
C GLU A 24 17.95 12.65 0.79
N VAL A 25 16.70 13.07 0.62
CA VAL A 25 16.30 14.47 0.51
C VAL A 25 15.27 14.81 1.58
N ASN A 26 15.50 15.92 2.28
CA ASN A 26 14.69 16.36 3.42
C ASN A 26 13.85 17.60 3.08
N THR A 27 14.14 18.27 1.96
CA THR A 27 13.38 19.43 1.47
C THR A 27 13.09 19.30 -0.03
N VAL A 28 12.10 20.07 -0.49
CA VAL A 28 11.74 20.14 -1.91
C VAL A 28 12.87 20.79 -2.72
N GLU A 29 13.55 21.77 -2.13
CA GLU A 29 14.69 22.45 -2.73
C GLU A 29 15.86 21.48 -2.96
N GLU A 30 16.16 20.60 -1.99
CA GLU A 30 17.17 19.55 -2.14
C GLU A 30 16.79 18.57 -3.24
N LEU A 31 15.51 18.18 -3.32
CA LEU A 31 15.00 17.32 -4.39
C LEU A 31 15.19 17.96 -5.75
N ILE A 32 14.76 19.22 -5.93
CA ILE A 32 14.89 19.96 -7.19
C ILE A 32 16.38 20.14 -7.56
N LYS A 33 17.23 20.47 -6.59
CA LYS A 33 18.68 20.58 -6.80
C LYS A 33 19.28 19.25 -7.26
N THR A 34 18.87 18.14 -6.64
CA THR A 34 19.30 16.80 -7.03
C THR A 34 18.90 16.49 -8.46
N LEU A 35 17.64 16.74 -8.83
CA LEU A 35 17.13 16.47 -10.18
C LEU A 35 17.76 17.33 -11.28
N LYS A 36 18.17 18.57 -10.95
CA LYS A 36 18.86 19.48 -11.89
C LYS A 36 20.32 19.10 -12.18
N HIS A 37 20.90 18.20 -11.42
CA HIS A 37 22.30 17.84 -11.64
C HIS A 37 22.45 17.13 -12.99
N ALA A 38 23.31 17.64 -13.88
CA ALA A 38 23.42 17.20 -15.30
C ALA A 38 23.65 15.70 -15.46
N HIS A 39 24.48 15.10 -14.58
CA HIS A 39 24.74 13.67 -14.59
C HIS A 39 23.49 12.81 -14.28
N ILE A 40 22.60 13.33 -13.41
CA ILE A 40 21.39 12.61 -12.95
C ILE A 40 20.30 12.60 -14.00
N GLN A 41 20.24 13.61 -14.88
CA GLN A 41 19.21 13.72 -15.93
C GLN A 41 19.21 12.55 -16.93
N THR A 42 20.29 11.77 -17.01
CA THR A 42 20.41 10.61 -17.88
C THR A 42 20.16 9.27 -17.17
N LEU A 43 20.01 9.29 -15.85
CA LEU A 43 19.86 8.07 -15.05
C LEU A 43 18.38 7.71 -14.84
N PRO A 44 18.02 6.42 -14.78
CA PRO A 44 16.75 6.00 -14.23
C PRO A 44 16.59 6.50 -12.80
N LEU A 45 15.40 7.00 -12.46
CA LEU A 45 15.07 7.51 -11.13
C LEU A 45 14.14 6.55 -10.40
N LEU A 46 14.40 6.33 -9.12
CA LEU A 46 13.54 5.60 -8.21
C LEU A 46 13.27 6.44 -6.97
N PHE A 47 12.02 6.79 -6.73
CA PHE A 47 11.60 7.49 -5.53
C PHE A 47 11.15 6.49 -4.48
N LEU A 48 11.80 6.51 -3.33
CA LEU A 48 11.53 5.61 -2.21
C LEU A 48 10.74 6.32 -1.12
N GLY A 49 9.64 5.73 -0.72
CA GLY A 49 8.95 6.01 0.53
C GLY A 49 9.35 4.98 1.59
N GLY A 50 8.38 4.32 2.23
CA GLY A 50 8.64 3.27 3.23
C GLY A 50 9.10 1.91 2.66
N GLY A 51 9.25 1.75 1.34
CA GLY A 51 9.69 0.50 0.71
C GLY A 51 8.75 -0.70 0.92
N SER A 52 7.51 -0.47 1.30
CA SER A 52 6.56 -1.50 1.73
C SER A 52 5.77 -2.16 0.60
N ASN A 53 5.97 -1.72 -0.65
CA ASN A 53 5.30 -2.28 -1.82
C ASN A 53 6.24 -2.38 -3.03
N ILE A 54 7.49 -2.79 -2.78
CA ILE A 54 8.55 -2.92 -3.80
C ILE A 54 9.25 -4.26 -3.63
N LEU A 55 9.54 -4.93 -4.73
CA LEU A 55 10.42 -6.08 -4.81
C LEU A 55 11.55 -5.81 -5.80
N PHE A 56 12.78 -5.74 -5.30
CA PHE A 56 13.98 -5.68 -6.15
C PHE A 56 14.35 -7.09 -6.61
N THR A 57 14.32 -7.36 -7.91
CA THR A 57 14.75 -8.64 -8.50
C THR A 57 16.20 -8.61 -8.96
N LYS A 58 16.80 -7.42 -9.04
CA LYS A 58 18.19 -7.12 -9.43
C LYS A 58 18.62 -5.79 -8.83
N ASP A 59 19.90 -5.45 -8.99
CA ASP A 59 20.42 -4.12 -8.67
C ASP A 59 19.75 -3.04 -9.53
N PHE A 60 19.63 -1.83 -8.98
CA PHE A 60 19.03 -0.69 -9.66
C PHE A 60 20.14 0.19 -10.27
N GLU A 61 20.28 0.16 -11.58
CA GLU A 61 21.30 0.91 -12.36
C GLU A 61 20.94 2.39 -12.52
N GLY A 62 20.50 3.03 -11.44
CA GLY A 62 20.03 4.41 -11.45
C GLY A 62 20.25 5.12 -10.11
N LEU A 63 19.57 6.24 -9.94
CA LEU A 63 19.53 7.02 -8.71
C LEU A 63 18.28 6.67 -7.90
N ALA A 64 18.47 6.08 -6.74
CA ALA A 64 17.43 5.94 -5.73
C ALA A 64 17.40 7.19 -4.83
N ILE A 65 16.23 7.82 -4.72
CA ILE A 65 16.00 9.03 -3.93
C ILE A 65 15.03 8.67 -2.80
N GLN A 66 15.53 8.69 -1.57
CA GLN A 66 14.71 8.54 -0.37
C GLN A 66 14.03 9.88 -0.06
N LEU A 67 12.69 9.89 -0.08
CA LEU A 67 11.92 11.08 0.27
C LEU A 67 11.68 11.12 1.79
N ASN A 68 12.43 11.97 2.49
CA ASN A 68 12.30 12.19 3.93
C ASN A 68 11.71 13.57 4.25
N LEU A 69 10.72 14.01 3.45
CA LEU A 69 10.01 15.26 3.66
C LEU A 69 9.11 15.14 4.89
N LYS A 70 9.37 15.93 5.94
CA LYS A 70 8.67 15.84 7.23
C LYS A 70 7.87 17.11 7.53
N GLY A 71 6.78 16.91 8.27
CA GLY A 71 5.93 17.95 8.81
C GLY A 71 4.45 17.70 8.60
N ILE A 72 3.67 18.09 9.61
CA ILE A 72 2.20 18.03 9.62
C ILE A 72 1.70 19.44 9.99
N SER A 73 0.70 19.92 9.27
CA SER A 73 0.01 21.17 9.57
C SER A 73 -1.49 20.97 9.60
N GLU A 74 -2.19 21.83 10.34
CA GLU A 74 -3.61 21.73 10.60
C GLU A 74 -4.26 23.08 10.34
N GLU A 75 -5.44 23.05 9.70
CA GLU A 75 -6.28 24.22 9.47
C GLU A 75 -7.74 23.84 9.79
N PHE A 76 -8.33 24.49 10.78
CA PHE A 76 -9.75 24.25 11.13
C PHE A 76 -10.64 24.92 10.08
N LEU A 77 -11.41 24.10 9.37
CA LEU A 77 -12.36 24.58 8.38
C LEU A 77 -13.64 25.10 9.03
N ASN A 78 -14.04 24.49 10.13
CA ASN A 78 -15.15 24.87 11.02
C ASN A 78 -15.05 24.07 12.34
N GLU A 79 -16.06 24.17 13.20
CA GLU A 79 -16.09 23.45 14.49
C GLU A 79 -16.02 21.93 14.38
N ASN A 80 -16.48 21.37 13.25
CA ASN A 80 -16.62 19.92 13.04
C ASN A 80 -15.56 19.32 12.10
N GLN A 81 -14.73 20.16 11.43
CA GLN A 81 -13.84 19.71 10.38
C GLN A 81 -12.48 20.41 10.43
N VAL A 82 -11.45 19.63 10.17
CA VAL A 82 -10.06 20.09 10.06
C VAL A 82 -9.46 19.58 8.75
N LEU A 83 -8.69 20.43 8.09
CA LEU A 83 -7.79 20.05 7.00
C LEU A 83 -6.43 19.72 7.62
N VAL A 84 -5.98 18.50 7.48
CA VAL A 84 -4.65 18.08 7.93
C VAL A 84 -3.79 17.82 6.71
N THR A 85 -2.72 18.62 6.56
CA THR A 85 -1.75 18.48 5.48
C THR A 85 -0.47 17.86 6.04
N THR A 86 0.01 16.80 5.41
CA THR A 86 1.18 16.06 5.87
C THR A 86 2.16 15.83 4.73
N LYS A 87 3.44 15.96 5.01
CA LYS A 87 4.51 15.76 4.04
C LYS A 87 4.70 14.29 3.67
N ALA A 88 5.18 14.05 2.47
CA ALA A 88 5.27 12.73 1.85
C ALA A 88 6.12 11.71 2.61
N GLY A 89 7.12 12.16 3.34
CA GLY A 89 8.05 11.32 4.11
C GLY A 89 7.52 10.89 5.47
N GLU A 90 6.36 11.40 5.94
CA GLU A 90 5.76 10.95 7.20
C GLU A 90 5.33 9.49 7.12
N ASN A 91 5.56 8.73 8.20
CA ASN A 91 5.06 7.35 8.27
C ASN A 91 3.53 7.36 8.34
N TRP A 92 2.89 6.52 7.53
CA TRP A 92 1.43 6.49 7.42
C TRP A 92 0.76 6.16 8.77
N HIS A 93 1.21 5.13 9.47
CA HIS A 93 0.58 4.72 10.72
C HIS A 93 0.79 5.75 11.82
N GLU A 94 1.97 6.33 11.94
CA GLU A 94 2.25 7.40 12.89
C GLU A 94 1.39 8.63 12.60
N PHE A 95 1.15 8.96 11.33
CA PHE A 95 0.23 10.01 10.93
C PHE A 95 -1.22 9.70 11.34
N VAL A 96 -1.69 8.47 11.12
CA VAL A 96 -3.03 8.06 11.60
C VAL A 96 -3.13 8.20 13.12
N MET A 97 -2.12 7.75 13.87
CA MET A 97 -2.09 7.88 15.33
C MET A 97 -2.04 9.34 15.79
N PHE A 98 -1.32 10.21 15.07
CA PHE A 98 -1.35 11.65 15.31
C PHE A 98 -2.79 12.21 15.19
N CYS A 99 -3.49 11.87 14.12
CA CYS A 99 -4.88 12.28 13.93
C CYS A 99 -5.80 11.78 15.06
N LEU A 100 -5.70 10.51 15.42
CA LEU A 100 -6.52 9.90 16.46
C LEU A 100 -6.25 10.50 17.86
N ASN A 101 -5.01 10.83 18.19
CA ASN A 101 -4.63 11.47 19.44
C ASN A 101 -5.22 12.89 19.57
N LYS A 102 -5.51 13.55 18.45
CA LYS A 102 -6.20 14.84 18.38
C LYS A 102 -7.71 14.71 18.20
N ASN A 103 -8.24 13.50 18.27
CA ASN A 103 -9.64 13.20 18.01
C ASN A 103 -10.08 13.60 16.58
N TYR A 104 -9.22 13.39 15.57
CA TYR A 104 -9.56 13.59 14.16
C TYR A 104 -9.93 12.25 13.52
N GLY A 105 -11.23 12.12 13.15
CA GLY A 105 -11.80 10.89 12.59
C GLY A 105 -11.83 10.86 11.07
N GLY A 106 -11.75 9.64 10.53
CA GLY A 106 -11.84 9.34 9.10
C GLY A 106 -10.77 8.35 8.62
N LEU A 107 -9.64 8.24 9.32
CA LEU A 107 -8.51 7.38 8.93
C LEU A 107 -8.33 6.14 9.83
N GLU A 108 -9.16 5.95 10.84
CA GLU A 108 -9.06 4.88 11.85
C GLU A 108 -9.04 3.47 11.24
N ASN A 109 -9.84 3.23 10.20
CA ASN A 109 -9.88 1.95 9.47
C ASN A 109 -8.59 1.66 8.69
N LEU A 110 -7.78 2.68 8.43
CA LEU A 110 -6.51 2.58 7.70
C LEU A 110 -5.29 2.47 8.62
N SER A 111 -5.52 2.20 9.90
CA SER A 111 -4.48 1.99 10.91
C SER A 111 -3.55 0.83 10.54
N LEU A 112 -2.28 0.94 10.90
CA LEU A 112 -1.22 -0.06 10.72
C LEU A 112 -0.96 -0.46 9.26
N ILE A 113 -1.37 0.34 8.26
CA ILE A 113 -0.92 0.17 6.88
C ILE A 113 0.55 0.62 6.82
N PRO A 114 1.48 -0.22 6.31
CA PRO A 114 2.88 0.15 6.20
C PRO A 114 3.10 1.14 5.05
N GLY A 115 4.19 1.90 5.14
CA GLY A 115 4.61 2.87 4.12
C GLY A 115 4.53 4.31 4.61
N ASN A 116 4.75 5.25 3.68
CA ASN A 116 4.75 6.67 3.95
C ASN A 116 3.51 7.34 3.33
N VAL A 117 3.13 8.50 3.86
CA VAL A 117 1.98 9.27 3.39
C VAL A 117 2.05 9.57 1.89
N GLY A 118 3.21 9.97 1.36
CA GLY A 118 3.38 10.28 -0.06
C GLY A 118 3.14 9.10 -1.00
N THR A 119 3.17 7.86 -0.50
CA THR A 119 2.85 6.68 -1.29
C THR A 119 1.37 6.28 -1.21
N SER A 120 0.61 6.89 -0.31
CA SER A 120 -0.81 6.55 -0.13
C SER A 120 -1.69 6.87 -1.35
N PRO A 121 -1.50 8.00 -2.10
CA PRO A 121 -2.27 8.28 -3.29
C PRO A 121 -1.87 7.43 -4.51
N MET A 122 -0.67 6.83 -4.51
CA MET A 122 -0.20 6.04 -5.66
C MET A 122 -1.20 4.95 -6.07
N GLN A 123 -1.80 4.29 -5.11
CA GLN A 123 -2.76 3.21 -5.35
C GLN A 123 -4.02 3.34 -4.50
N ASN A 124 -4.38 4.58 -4.10
CA ASN A 124 -5.58 4.81 -3.32
C ASN A 124 -5.66 3.80 -2.17
N ILE A 125 -4.68 3.81 -1.25
CA ILE A 125 -4.63 2.79 -0.19
C ILE A 125 -5.97 2.67 0.52
N GLY A 126 -6.36 1.45 0.83
CA GLY A 126 -7.65 1.20 1.47
C GLY A 126 -7.66 -0.14 2.20
N ALA A 127 -8.42 -0.18 3.28
CA ALA A 127 -8.65 -1.35 4.09
C ALA A 127 -9.98 -1.21 4.85
N TYR A 128 -10.59 -2.33 5.17
CA TYR A 128 -11.76 -2.39 6.05
C TYR A 128 -12.90 -1.42 5.67
N GLY A 129 -13.21 -1.35 4.36
CA GLY A 129 -14.32 -0.54 3.84
C GLY A 129 -14.03 0.96 3.71
N THR A 130 -12.79 1.40 3.90
CA THR A 130 -12.36 2.80 3.76
C THR A 130 -11.19 2.88 2.77
N GLU A 131 -11.20 3.87 1.90
CA GLU A 131 -10.10 4.24 1.01
C GLU A 131 -9.68 5.68 1.28
N ILE A 132 -8.42 6.08 0.98
CA ILE A 132 -7.99 7.45 1.26
C ILE A 132 -8.81 8.48 0.49
N LYS A 133 -9.31 8.15 -0.72
CA LYS A 133 -10.15 9.05 -1.52
C LYS A 133 -11.39 9.54 -0.77
N ASP A 134 -11.87 8.80 0.26
CA ASP A 134 -13.03 9.17 1.06
C ASP A 134 -12.78 10.44 1.90
N HIS A 135 -11.50 10.72 2.20
CA HIS A 135 -11.07 11.84 3.03
C HIS A 135 -10.04 12.75 2.36
N PHE A 136 -9.52 12.34 1.19
CA PHE A 136 -8.54 13.08 0.42
C PHE A 136 -9.12 14.39 -0.13
N VAL A 137 -8.35 15.47 -0.03
CA VAL A 137 -8.69 16.78 -0.62
C VAL A 137 -7.82 17.06 -1.83
N ASN A 138 -6.50 17.05 -1.63
CA ASN A 138 -5.53 17.26 -2.69
C ASN A 138 -4.16 16.69 -2.29
N CYS A 139 -3.26 16.63 -3.26
CA CYS A 139 -1.84 16.47 -3.01
C CYS A 139 -1.03 17.45 -3.86
N LYS A 140 0.10 17.94 -3.32
CA LYS A 140 1.09 18.63 -4.13
C LYS A 140 2.06 17.65 -4.71
N VAL A 141 2.33 17.79 -5.98
CA VAL A 141 3.25 16.95 -6.73
C VAL A 141 4.33 17.79 -7.40
N LEU A 142 5.53 17.27 -7.50
CA LEU A 142 6.58 17.83 -8.36
C LEU A 142 6.48 17.17 -9.73
N ASN A 143 6.28 17.97 -10.77
CA ASN A 143 6.37 17.52 -12.15
C ASN A 143 7.85 17.31 -12.51
N LEU A 144 8.24 16.09 -12.86
CA LEU A 144 9.64 15.74 -13.10
C LEU A 144 10.20 16.34 -14.40
N LYS A 145 9.35 16.77 -15.33
CA LYS A 145 9.75 17.40 -16.59
C LYS A 145 9.98 18.90 -16.43
N THR A 146 9.05 19.60 -15.74
CA THR A 146 9.12 21.06 -15.59
C THR A 146 9.81 21.49 -14.30
N LEU A 147 9.91 20.61 -13.32
CA LEU A 147 10.34 20.86 -11.94
C LEU A 147 9.48 21.91 -11.22
N GLU A 148 8.23 22.02 -11.64
CA GLU A 148 7.23 22.89 -11.02
C GLU A 148 6.34 22.07 -10.07
N VAL A 149 5.88 22.71 -9.01
CA VAL A 149 4.93 22.10 -8.07
C VAL A 149 3.52 22.35 -8.58
N GLU A 150 2.76 21.26 -8.72
CA GLU A 150 1.37 21.27 -9.15
C GLU A 150 0.46 20.77 -8.02
N ASN A 151 -0.79 21.22 -8.01
CA ASN A 151 -1.82 20.72 -7.10
C ASN A 151 -2.76 19.76 -7.83
N PHE A 152 -2.91 18.55 -7.29
CA PHE A 152 -3.80 17.51 -7.79
C PHE A 152 -4.94 17.29 -6.80
N ASP A 153 -6.14 17.62 -7.21
CA ASP A 153 -7.38 17.33 -6.48
C ASP A 153 -7.88 15.89 -6.73
N LEU A 154 -9.05 15.59 -6.20
CA LEU A 154 -9.66 14.27 -6.33
C LEU A 154 -9.90 13.88 -7.81
N GLU A 155 -10.32 14.84 -8.64
CA GLU A 155 -10.61 14.62 -10.06
C GLU A 155 -9.35 14.30 -10.84
N LYS A 156 -8.29 15.08 -10.65
CA LYS A 156 -6.98 14.86 -11.29
C LYS A 156 -6.34 13.54 -10.85
N CYS A 157 -6.52 13.13 -9.59
CA CYS A 157 -5.97 11.88 -9.08
C CYS A 157 -6.63 10.63 -9.67
N ARG A 158 -7.85 10.71 -10.18
CA ARG A 158 -8.58 9.60 -10.84
C ARG A 158 -8.48 8.29 -10.08
N PHE A 159 -8.79 8.33 -8.77
CA PHE A 159 -8.69 7.17 -7.91
C PHE A 159 -9.62 6.04 -8.32
N GLY A 160 -9.04 4.86 -8.47
CA GLY A 160 -9.72 3.57 -8.64
C GLY A 160 -9.38 2.57 -7.53
N TYR A 161 -9.85 1.34 -7.67
CA TYR A 161 -9.45 0.25 -6.77
C TYR A 161 -7.98 -0.11 -6.99
N ARG A 162 -7.13 0.16 -5.98
CA ARG A 162 -5.66 -0.01 -6.07
C ARG A 162 -5.06 0.70 -7.28
N ASP A 163 -5.63 1.85 -7.66
CA ASP A 163 -5.24 2.59 -8.84
C ASP A 163 -5.38 4.11 -8.68
N SER A 164 -4.60 4.84 -9.47
CA SER A 164 -4.66 6.29 -9.61
C SER A 164 -3.96 6.72 -10.88
N ILE A 165 -4.02 8.01 -11.24
CA ILE A 165 -3.24 8.59 -12.32
C ILE A 165 -1.75 8.26 -12.21
N PHE A 166 -1.21 8.17 -10.99
CA PHE A 166 0.22 7.91 -10.74
C PHE A 166 0.67 6.50 -11.13
N LYS A 167 -0.25 5.57 -11.32
CA LYS A 167 0.02 4.21 -11.84
C LYS A 167 -0.26 4.08 -13.34
N GLN A 168 -0.98 5.02 -13.90
CA GLN A 168 -1.40 5.09 -15.29
C GLN A 168 -0.53 6.09 -16.07
N GLU A 169 -1.12 7.00 -16.81
CA GLU A 169 -0.42 7.97 -17.66
C GLU A 169 0.52 8.92 -16.90
N GLY A 170 0.30 9.15 -15.62
CA GLY A 170 1.20 9.93 -14.75
C GLY A 170 2.39 9.14 -14.18
N LYS A 171 2.50 7.85 -14.53
CA LYS A 171 3.59 7.01 -14.03
C LYS A 171 4.96 7.59 -14.42
N ASN A 172 5.83 7.71 -13.42
CA ASN A 172 7.18 8.29 -13.57
C ASN A 172 7.20 9.76 -14.02
N GLN A 173 6.07 10.48 -13.94
CA GLN A 173 6.02 11.90 -14.31
C GLN A 173 5.95 12.82 -13.08
N TYR A 174 5.52 12.30 -11.93
CA TYR A 174 5.28 13.10 -10.73
C TYR A 174 5.85 12.46 -9.48
N VAL A 175 6.27 13.31 -8.54
CA VAL A 175 6.63 12.92 -7.17
C VAL A 175 5.69 13.62 -6.21
N ILE A 176 5.00 12.87 -5.36
CA ILE A 176 4.11 13.42 -4.35
C ILE A 176 4.95 14.02 -3.22
N LEU A 177 4.69 15.28 -2.88
CA LEU A 177 5.42 16.07 -1.88
C LEU A 177 4.66 16.16 -0.55
N GLU A 178 3.35 16.32 -0.61
CA GLU A 178 2.45 16.40 0.54
C GLU A 178 1.04 15.96 0.15
N VAL A 179 0.24 15.57 1.14
CA VAL A 179 -1.15 15.14 0.97
C VAL A 179 -2.02 15.82 2.03
N SER A 180 -3.19 16.30 1.63
CA SER A 180 -4.15 16.94 2.51
C SER A 180 -5.41 16.09 2.66
N PHE A 181 -5.85 15.92 3.91
CA PHE A 181 -7.04 15.15 4.28
C PHE A 181 -8.02 16.04 5.03
N LYS A 182 -9.31 15.92 4.69
CA LYS A 182 -10.40 16.54 5.45
C LYS A 182 -10.94 15.54 6.45
N LEU A 183 -10.75 15.82 7.73
CA LEU A 183 -11.11 14.95 8.84
C LEU A 183 -12.16 15.62 9.74
N THR A 184 -12.90 14.81 10.50
CA THR A 184 -13.87 15.29 11.48
C THR A 184 -13.20 15.52 12.83
N THR A 185 -13.62 16.55 13.58
CA THR A 185 -13.14 16.86 14.94
C THR A 185 -14.13 16.37 16.02
N GLN A 186 -15.39 16.17 15.62
CA GLN A 186 -16.47 15.65 16.45
C GLN A 186 -17.57 15.05 15.56
N ASN A 187 -18.57 14.41 16.16
CA ASN A 187 -19.68 13.77 15.44
C ASN A 187 -19.17 12.80 14.35
N HIS A 188 -18.20 11.96 14.69
CA HIS A 188 -17.56 11.04 13.77
C HIS A 188 -18.55 10.01 13.22
N THR A 189 -18.44 9.72 11.92
CA THR A 189 -19.13 8.59 11.31
C THR A 189 -18.28 7.35 11.49
N ILE A 190 -18.69 6.45 12.39
CA ILE A 190 -17.97 5.23 12.72
C ILE A 190 -18.31 4.13 11.72
N LYS A 191 -17.33 3.63 10.98
CA LYS A 191 -17.49 2.54 9.98
C LYS A 191 -17.06 1.21 10.60
N THR A 192 -18.03 0.37 10.97
CA THR A 192 -17.80 -0.95 11.59
C THR A 192 -18.43 -2.12 10.83
N GLU A 193 -19.07 -1.86 9.68
CA GLU A 193 -19.84 -2.85 8.92
C GLU A 193 -18.94 -3.97 8.34
N TYR A 194 -17.64 -3.75 8.27
CA TYR A 194 -16.71 -4.79 7.91
C TYR A 194 -16.67 -5.85 9.01
N GLY A 195 -17.16 -7.08 8.71
CA GLY A 195 -17.45 -8.10 9.70
C GLY A 195 -16.34 -8.40 10.71
N ALA A 196 -15.08 -8.34 10.30
CA ALA A 196 -13.96 -8.55 11.22
C ALA A 196 -13.83 -7.47 12.29
N ILE A 197 -14.15 -6.19 11.97
CA ILE A 197 -14.12 -5.09 12.95
C ILE A 197 -15.23 -5.29 13.96
N LYS A 198 -16.46 -5.58 13.49
CA LYS A 198 -17.59 -5.82 14.36
C LYS A 198 -17.31 -6.94 15.37
N SER A 199 -16.84 -8.08 14.89
CA SER A 199 -16.49 -9.21 15.75
C SER A 199 -15.39 -8.88 16.75
N GLU A 200 -14.38 -8.11 16.35
CA GLU A 200 -13.30 -7.70 17.28
C GLU A 200 -13.80 -6.74 18.35
N LEU A 201 -14.66 -5.77 18.00
CA LEU A 201 -15.27 -4.86 18.97
C LEU A 201 -16.17 -5.62 19.95
N GLU A 202 -16.94 -6.61 19.49
CA GLU A 202 -17.74 -7.51 20.34
C GLU A 202 -16.83 -8.29 21.30
N ASN A 203 -15.71 -8.84 20.83
CA ASN A 203 -14.72 -9.53 21.68
C ASN A 203 -14.10 -8.61 22.74
N LEU A 204 -13.95 -7.32 22.43
CA LEU A 204 -13.47 -6.31 23.36
C LEU A 204 -14.57 -5.78 24.31
N GLY A 205 -15.83 -6.21 24.16
CA GLY A 205 -16.97 -5.75 24.97
C GLY A 205 -17.38 -4.30 24.67
N ILE A 206 -17.05 -3.77 23.47
CA ILE A 206 -17.31 -2.38 23.09
C ILE A 206 -18.61 -2.32 22.28
N ILE A 207 -19.63 -1.65 22.82
CA ILE A 207 -20.97 -1.50 22.20
C ILE A 207 -21.04 -0.22 21.36
N ASN A 208 -20.52 0.89 21.89
CA ASN A 208 -20.53 2.20 21.23
C ASN A 208 -19.08 2.62 20.97
N PRO A 209 -18.47 2.17 19.87
CA PRO A 209 -17.06 2.41 19.61
C PRO A 209 -16.75 3.87 19.29
N THR A 210 -15.61 4.33 19.76
CA THR A 210 -14.95 5.56 19.32
C THR A 210 -14.06 5.29 18.10
N ILE A 211 -13.54 6.35 17.46
CA ILE A 211 -12.53 6.19 16.39
C ILE A 211 -11.27 5.50 16.90
N GLN A 212 -10.90 5.69 18.17
CA GLN A 212 -9.76 5.03 18.81
C GLN A 212 -10.03 3.54 18.99
N ASP A 213 -11.25 3.15 19.36
CA ASP A 213 -11.64 1.74 19.50
C ASP A 213 -11.62 1.01 18.15
N VAL A 214 -12.11 1.66 17.08
CA VAL A 214 -12.03 1.10 15.71
C VAL A 214 -10.56 0.91 15.29
N SER A 215 -9.73 1.92 15.52
CA SER A 215 -8.29 1.82 15.22
C SER A 215 -7.65 0.65 15.98
N LYS A 216 -7.93 0.50 17.27
CA LYS A 216 -7.44 -0.61 18.09
C LYS A 216 -7.91 -1.97 17.57
N ALA A 217 -9.19 -2.10 17.22
CA ALA A 217 -9.72 -3.32 16.62
C ALA A 217 -9.02 -3.65 15.29
N VAL A 218 -8.83 -2.65 14.41
CA VAL A 218 -8.10 -2.83 13.16
C VAL A 218 -6.65 -3.27 13.40
N ILE A 219 -5.95 -2.65 14.34
CA ILE A 219 -4.58 -3.03 14.70
C ILE A 219 -4.52 -4.50 15.17
N ASN A 220 -5.42 -4.91 16.09
CA ASN A 220 -5.49 -6.27 16.59
C ASN A 220 -5.74 -7.28 15.45
N ILE A 221 -6.72 -7.01 14.58
CA ILE A 221 -7.03 -7.87 13.43
C ILE A 221 -5.82 -7.99 12.50
N ARG A 222 -5.13 -6.88 12.21
CA ARG A 222 -3.96 -6.90 11.33
C ARG A 222 -2.80 -7.67 11.96
N GLN A 223 -2.50 -7.44 13.23
CA GLN A 223 -1.44 -8.13 13.95
C GLN A 223 -1.70 -9.64 14.11
N SER A 224 -2.97 -10.06 14.22
CA SER A 224 -3.33 -11.48 14.31
C SER A 224 -3.20 -12.23 12.97
N LYS A 225 -3.24 -11.52 11.82
CA LYS A 225 -3.28 -12.14 10.49
C LYS A 225 -2.05 -11.87 9.63
N LEU A 226 -1.43 -10.70 9.79
CA LEU A 226 -0.33 -10.27 8.92
C LEU A 226 1.01 -10.36 9.67
N PRO A 227 2.07 -10.87 9.03
CA PRO A 227 3.40 -10.87 9.61
C PRO A 227 3.95 -9.44 9.68
N ASP A 228 4.56 -9.11 10.80
CA ASP A 228 5.31 -7.86 10.95
C ASP A 228 6.54 -7.89 10.03
N PRO A 229 6.67 -6.97 9.06
CA PRO A 229 7.78 -6.98 8.12
C PRO A 229 9.15 -6.74 8.78
N LYS A 230 9.17 -6.17 9.99
CA LYS A 230 10.41 -6.05 10.80
C LYS A 230 10.91 -7.38 11.34
N LYS A 231 10.02 -8.40 11.42
CA LYS A 231 10.35 -9.74 11.92
C LYS A 231 10.49 -10.74 10.79
N ILE A 232 9.58 -10.69 9.82
CA ILE A 232 9.55 -11.58 8.66
C ILE A 232 9.33 -10.72 7.41
N GLY A 233 10.34 -10.61 6.56
CA GLY A 233 10.31 -9.76 5.38
C GLY A 233 9.11 -10.06 4.48
N ASN A 234 8.31 -9.03 4.17
CA ASN A 234 7.15 -9.10 3.29
C ASN A 234 6.72 -7.70 2.84
N ALA A 235 5.81 -7.61 1.87
CA ALA A 235 5.23 -6.36 1.39
C ALA A 235 3.68 -6.35 1.52
N GLY A 236 3.12 -7.04 2.50
CA GLY A 236 1.68 -7.20 2.64
C GLY A 236 1.09 -8.10 1.53
N SER A 237 -0.12 -7.80 1.08
CA SER A 237 -0.76 -8.56 0.00
C SER A 237 0.03 -8.45 -1.30
N PHE A 238 0.46 -9.60 -1.84
CA PHE A 238 1.28 -9.63 -3.05
C PHE A 238 0.46 -9.51 -4.33
N PHE A 239 -0.82 -9.90 -4.28
CA PHE A 239 -1.74 -9.90 -5.41
C PHE A 239 -2.98 -9.08 -5.13
N LYS A 240 -3.55 -8.48 -6.18
CA LYS A 240 -4.88 -7.86 -6.15
C LYS A 240 -5.96 -8.95 -6.12
N ASN A 241 -7.12 -8.61 -5.53
CA ASN A 241 -8.31 -9.43 -5.73
C ASN A 241 -8.77 -9.28 -7.18
N PRO A 242 -8.85 -10.36 -7.98
CA PRO A 242 -9.28 -10.31 -9.36
C PRO A 242 -10.76 -9.94 -9.47
N THR A 243 -11.11 -9.27 -10.56
CA THR A 243 -12.48 -8.97 -10.94
C THR A 243 -12.79 -9.77 -12.21
N ILE A 244 -13.81 -10.61 -12.17
CA ILE A 244 -14.23 -11.48 -13.27
C ILE A 244 -15.66 -11.17 -13.68
N SER A 245 -16.09 -11.61 -14.86
CA SER A 245 -17.47 -11.46 -15.31
C SER A 245 -18.44 -12.28 -14.43
N LEU A 246 -19.69 -11.85 -14.35
CA LEU A 246 -20.72 -12.60 -13.63
C LEU A 246 -20.87 -14.01 -14.19
N ALA A 247 -20.84 -14.17 -15.51
CA ALA A 247 -20.93 -15.48 -16.16
C ALA A 247 -19.80 -16.43 -15.72
N GLN A 248 -18.54 -15.95 -15.75
CA GLN A 248 -17.39 -16.74 -15.27
C GLN A 248 -17.54 -17.09 -13.79
N PHE A 249 -18.06 -16.17 -12.97
CA PHE A 249 -18.27 -16.45 -11.55
C PHE A 249 -19.34 -17.53 -11.31
N GLU A 250 -20.47 -17.49 -12.04
CA GLU A 250 -21.51 -18.51 -11.95
C GLU A 250 -21.00 -19.89 -12.43
N ASP A 251 -20.20 -19.93 -13.49
CA ASP A 251 -19.55 -21.18 -13.95
C ASP A 251 -18.60 -21.76 -12.88
N LEU A 252 -17.89 -20.89 -12.14
CA LEU A 252 -17.02 -21.32 -11.05
C LEU A 252 -17.83 -21.82 -9.84
N LYS A 253 -18.98 -21.23 -9.52
CA LYS A 253 -19.87 -21.71 -8.46
C LYS A 253 -20.37 -23.13 -8.68
N LEU A 254 -20.59 -23.52 -9.95
CA LEU A 254 -20.99 -24.90 -10.27
C LEU A 254 -19.88 -25.92 -9.99
N LYS A 255 -18.62 -25.48 -9.91
CA LYS A 255 -17.45 -26.33 -9.69
C LYS A 255 -16.90 -26.25 -8.27
N PHE A 256 -17.16 -25.14 -7.58
CA PHE A 256 -16.58 -24.80 -6.28
C PHE A 256 -17.65 -24.21 -5.37
N ASP A 257 -18.30 -25.03 -4.57
CA ASP A 257 -19.46 -24.67 -3.72
C ASP A 257 -19.17 -23.51 -2.73
N ASN A 258 -17.92 -23.34 -2.32
CA ASN A 258 -17.50 -22.39 -1.30
C ASN A 258 -16.85 -21.13 -1.87
N ILE A 259 -16.91 -20.90 -3.20
CA ILE A 259 -16.33 -19.70 -3.80
C ILE A 259 -17.10 -18.46 -3.31
N GLN A 260 -16.36 -17.50 -2.77
CA GLN A 260 -16.93 -16.20 -2.36
C GLN A 260 -16.70 -15.17 -3.45
N GLY A 261 -17.67 -14.28 -3.64
CA GLY A 261 -17.57 -13.17 -4.56
C GLY A 261 -18.32 -11.96 -4.03
N TYR A 262 -17.79 -10.79 -4.31
CA TYR A 262 -18.39 -9.52 -3.91
C TYR A 262 -18.82 -8.76 -5.19
N PRO A 263 -20.12 -8.40 -5.31
CA PRO A 263 -20.62 -7.66 -6.47
C PRO A 263 -19.83 -6.38 -6.72
N ASN A 264 -19.53 -6.10 -8.00
CA ASN A 264 -18.81 -4.92 -8.45
C ASN A 264 -19.39 -4.49 -9.83
N GLY A 265 -20.55 -3.85 -9.83
CA GLY A 265 -21.32 -3.57 -11.04
C GLY A 265 -21.71 -4.86 -11.78
N ASN A 266 -21.34 -4.96 -13.06
CA ASN A 266 -21.56 -6.16 -13.89
C ASN A 266 -20.49 -7.25 -13.71
N PHE A 267 -19.61 -7.09 -12.73
CA PHE A 267 -18.52 -7.99 -12.43
C PHE A 267 -18.59 -8.47 -10.98
N VAL A 268 -17.76 -9.46 -10.66
CA VAL A 268 -17.61 -9.99 -9.30
C VAL A 268 -16.14 -9.95 -8.91
N LYS A 269 -15.84 -9.35 -7.76
CA LYS A 269 -14.51 -9.40 -7.16
C LYS A 269 -14.36 -10.67 -6.35
N VAL A 270 -13.37 -11.49 -6.68
CA VAL A 270 -13.10 -12.78 -6.01
C VAL A 270 -11.90 -12.61 -5.07
N PRO A 271 -11.95 -13.11 -3.82
CA PRO A 271 -10.81 -13.07 -2.92
C PRO A 271 -9.63 -13.89 -3.44
N ALA A 272 -8.53 -13.22 -3.83
CA ALA A 272 -7.33 -13.92 -4.29
C ALA A 272 -6.74 -14.85 -3.22
N GLY A 273 -6.86 -14.48 -1.94
CA GLY A 273 -6.44 -15.35 -0.83
C GLY A 273 -7.13 -16.70 -0.85
N TRP A 274 -8.44 -16.73 -1.11
CA TRP A 274 -9.19 -17.98 -1.23
C TRP A 274 -8.70 -18.81 -2.43
N LEU A 275 -8.52 -18.19 -3.61
CA LEU A 275 -8.01 -18.87 -4.81
C LEU A 275 -6.64 -19.54 -4.54
N ILE A 276 -5.74 -18.81 -3.90
CA ILE A 276 -4.40 -19.27 -3.54
C ILE A 276 -4.46 -20.43 -2.54
N GLU A 277 -5.34 -20.35 -1.53
CA GLU A 277 -5.55 -21.43 -0.56
C GLU A 277 -6.10 -22.70 -1.23
N GLN A 278 -7.06 -22.57 -2.14
CA GLN A 278 -7.60 -23.70 -2.89
C GLN A 278 -6.57 -24.39 -3.80
N CYS A 279 -5.51 -23.68 -4.18
CA CYS A 279 -4.36 -24.26 -4.90
C CYS A 279 -3.30 -24.87 -3.96
N GLY A 280 -3.54 -24.90 -2.65
CA GLY A 280 -2.64 -25.51 -1.67
C GLY A 280 -1.38 -24.72 -1.36
N TRP A 281 -1.42 -23.38 -1.56
CA TRP A 281 -0.28 -22.50 -1.32
C TRP A 281 -0.20 -21.95 0.10
N LYS A 282 -1.27 -22.01 0.90
CA LYS A 282 -1.29 -21.50 2.28
C LYS A 282 -0.23 -22.21 3.13
N GLY A 283 0.72 -21.44 3.65
CA GLY A 283 1.83 -21.96 4.46
C GLY A 283 2.88 -22.77 3.68
N LYS A 284 2.74 -22.90 2.34
CA LYS A 284 3.70 -23.65 1.53
C LYS A 284 4.99 -22.87 1.39
N GLN A 285 6.11 -23.56 1.62
CA GLN A 285 7.46 -23.02 1.47
C GLN A 285 8.22 -23.74 0.36
N ILE A 286 8.99 -22.97 -0.42
CA ILE A 286 9.96 -23.47 -1.40
C ILE A 286 11.26 -22.70 -1.18
N GLY A 287 12.31 -23.37 -0.76
CA GLY A 287 13.59 -22.74 -0.44
C GLY A 287 13.46 -21.66 0.63
N ASN A 288 13.83 -20.44 0.29
CA ASN A 288 13.82 -19.28 1.18
C ASN A 288 12.48 -18.53 1.24
N VAL A 289 11.50 -18.89 0.39
CA VAL A 289 10.24 -18.15 0.20
C VAL A 289 9.06 -18.98 0.61
N ALA A 290 8.06 -18.37 1.25
CA ALA A 290 6.82 -19.03 1.58
C ALA A 290 5.59 -18.12 1.37
N SER A 291 4.41 -18.72 1.20
CA SER A 291 3.14 -18.05 1.44
C SER A 291 2.84 -18.14 2.94
N HIS A 292 2.41 -17.00 3.53
CA HIS A 292 2.19 -16.94 4.97
C HIS A 292 1.04 -17.85 5.43
N GLN A 293 1.25 -18.54 6.55
CA GLN A 293 0.31 -19.57 7.05
C GLN A 293 -1.05 -19.01 7.51
N LEU A 294 -1.14 -17.73 7.89
CA LEU A 294 -2.39 -17.10 8.33
C LEU A 294 -3.02 -16.21 7.23
N GLN A 295 -2.25 -15.85 6.21
CA GLN A 295 -2.73 -15.03 5.09
C GLN A 295 -2.01 -15.41 3.80
N SER A 296 -2.66 -16.22 2.98
CA SER A 296 -2.10 -16.77 1.75
C SER A 296 -1.71 -15.73 0.69
N LEU A 297 -2.32 -14.54 0.74
CA LEU A 297 -1.95 -13.39 -0.11
C LEU A 297 -0.56 -12.82 0.19
N VAL A 298 0.01 -13.11 1.36
CA VAL A 298 1.30 -12.54 1.77
C VAL A 298 2.41 -13.54 1.47
N ILE A 299 3.29 -13.15 0.56
CA ILE A 299 4.55 -13.86 0.31
C ILE A 299 5.60 -13.32 1.28
N ILE A 300 6.34 -14.21 1.91
CA ILE A 300 7.33 -13.90 2.94
C ILE A 300 8.73 -14.38 2.54
N ASN A 301 9.73 -13.62 2.96
CA ASN A 301 11.12 -14.04 3.00
C ASN A 301 11.30 -14.91 4.27
N ALA A 302 11.01 -16.20 4.14
CA ALA A 302 10.82 -17.11 5.28
C ALA A 302 12.11 -17.35 6.09
N THR A 303 13.27 -17.28 5.45
CA THR A 303 14.59 -17.52 6.08
C THR A 303 15.37 -16.23 6.34
N GLY A 304 14.90 -15.08 5.79
CA GLY A 304 15.65 -13.83 5.78
C GLY A 304 16.74 -13.76 4.69
N ASN A 305 16.91 -14.84 3.91
CA ASN A 305 17.95 -14.96 2.88
C ASN A 305 17.40 -15.05 1.45
N ALA A 306 16.08 -14.85 1.25
CA ALA A 306 15.50 -14.89 -0.08
C ALA A 306 16.05 -13.75 -0.95
N THR A 307 16.33 -14.07 -2.20
CA THR A 307 16.56 -13.08 -3.25
C THR A 307 15.25 -12.58 -3.82
N GLY A 308 15.26 -11.39 -4.42
CA GLY A 308 14.05 -10.89 -5.08
C GLY A 308 13.60 -11.76 -6.25
N LYS A 309 14.55 -12.41 -6.93
CA LYS A 309 14.23 -13.36 -8.00
C LYS A 309 13.49 -14.59 -7.47
N GLU A 310 13.92 -15.19 -6.35
CA GLU A 310 13.21 -16.32 -5.73
C GLU A 310 11.77 -15.94 -5.36
N ILE A 311 11.55 -14.74 -4.79
CA ILE A 311 10.20 -14.24 -4.46
C ILE A 311 9.36 -14.04 -5.71
N PHE A 312 9.94 -13.47 -6.76
CA PHE A 312 9.26 -13.28 -8.05
C PHE A 312 8.86 -14.62 -8.67
N ASP A 313 9.79 -15.58 -8.75
CA ASP A 313 9.57 -16.92 -9.31
C ASP A 313 8.48 -17.67 -8.51
N PHE A 314 8.52 -17.61 -7.17
CA PHE A 314 7.50 -18.15 -6.30
C PHE A 314 6.11 -17.57 -6.59
N SER A 315 6.04 -16.25 -6.78
CA SER A 315 4.78 -15.56 -7.14
C SER A 315 4.24 -16.02 -8.50
N THR A 316 5.12 -16.34 -9.45
CA THR A 316 4.75 -16.87 -10.77
C THR A 316 4.12 -18.27 -10.65
N LEU A 317 4.70 -19.15 -9.84
CA LEU A 317 4.11 -20.48 -9.57
C LEU A 317 2.69 -20.38 -8.98
N ILE A 318 2.44 -19.38 -8.13
CA ILE A 318 1.09 -19.14 -7.59
C ILE A 318 0.13 -18.69 -8.71
N ILE A 319 0.56 -17.73 -9.56
CA ILE A 319 -0.25 -17.25 -10.69
C ILE A 319 -0.63 -18.42 -11.61
N ASP A 320 0.35 -19.23 -12.00
CA ASP A 320 0.16 -20.36 -12.90
C ASP A 320 -0.82 -21.41 -12.31
N SER A 321 -0.67 -21.72 -11.02
CA SER A 321 -1.57 -22.65 -10.33
C SER A 321 -3.01 -22.15 -10.27
N VAL A 322 -3.22 -20.84 -10.03
CA VAL A 322 -4.55 -20.24 -9.99
C VAL A 322 -5.15 -20.18 -11.39
N LYS A 323 -4.35 -19.84 -12.39
CA LYS A 323 -4.77 -19.81 -13.79
C LYS A 323 -5.15 -21.21 -14.30
N GLU A 324 -4.37 -22.23 -13.98
CA GLU A 324 -4.64 -23.61 -14.35
C GLU A 324 -5.95 -24.11 -13.73
N LYS A 325 -6.17 -23.85 -12.42
CA LYS A 325 -7.32 -24.38 -11.68
C LYS A 325 -8.62 -23.62 -11.93
N PHE A 326 -8.55 -22.29 -12.06
CA PHE A 326 -9.75 -21.42 -12.09
C PHE A 326 -9.92 -20.64 -13.41
N GLY A 327 -8.93 -20.65 -14.29
CA GLY A 327 -8.92 -19.78 -15.48
C GLY A 327 -8.82 -18.29 -15.13
N ILE A 328 -8.31 -17.97 -13.93
CA ILE A 328 -8.17 -16.59 -13.45
C ILE A 328 -6.68 -16.26 -13.38
N GLU A 329 -6.26 -15.17 -14.01
CA GLU A 329 -4.91 -14.66 -13.92
C GLU A 329 -4.81 -13.62 -12.79
N LEU A 330 -3.93 -13.88 -11.79
CA LEU A 330 -3.69 -12.94 -10.70
C LEU A 330 -2.74 -11.83 -11.13
N GLU A 331 -3.07 -10.59 -10.76
CA GLU A 331 -2.21 -9.43 -10.93
C GLU A 331 -1.40 -9.16 -9.65
N ARG A 332 -0.08 -8.97 -9.80
CA ARG A 332 0.78 -8.55 -8.68
C ARG A 332 0.44 -7.11 -8.27
N GLU A 333 0.22 -6.87 -6.98
CA GLU A 333 0.05 -5.52 -6.41
C GLU A 333 1.42 -4.88 -6.11
N VAL A 334 2.41 -5.70 -5.79
CA VAL A 334 3.78 -5.28 -5.51
C VAL A 334 4.47 -4.81 -6.78
N ASN A 335 5.18 -3.68 -6.69
CA ASN A 335 5.99 -3.15 -7.80
C ASN A 335 7.28 -3.96 -7.94
N ILE A 336 7.50 -4.56 -9.10
CA ILE A 336 8.69 -5.35 -9.43
C ILE A 336 9.72 -4.46 -10.12
N LEU A 337 10.97 -4.46 -9.64
CA LEU A 337 12.09 -3.67 -10.13
C LEU A 337 13.31 -4.54 -10.46
#